data_80b71dbdbf8061be28c5f0f31bf9f229
#
_entry.id   80b71dbdbf8061be28c5f0f31bf9f229
#
_cell.length_a   1.000
_cell.length_b   1.000
_cell.length_c   1.000
_cell.angle_alpha   90.00
_cell.angle_beta   90.00
_cell.angle_gamma   90.00
#
_symmetry.space_group_name_H-M   'P 1'
#
loop_
_entity.id
_entity.type
_entity.pdbx_description
1 polymer ?
#
loop_
_entity_poly.entity_id
_entity_poly.type
_entity_poly.pdbx_seq_one_letter_code
_entity_poly.pdbx_strand_id
1 'polypeptide(L)'
;MKFLVPALFLTAIALSSQQTQRIQQFENDDVKVWRSVVAPNAPLTLHRHEHGRVIIPIAGGTMKIVTEGGASETHQWDTGNAYWLPANPPNQLHADVNAGTKPIEVMVVELKRP
;
A
#
# COMPACT_ATOMS: atom_id res chain seq x y z
N MET A 1 45.57 -10.74 -38.12
CA MET A 1 45.33 -10.46 -36.70
C MET A 1 43.82 -10.22 -36.48
N LYS A 2 43.15 -11.16 -35.85
CA LYS A 2 41.69 -11.02 -35.58
C LYS A 2 41.53 -10.45 -34.18
N PHE A 3 40.95 -9.25 -34.10
CA PHE A 3 40.57 -8.67 -32.82
C PHE A 3 39.21 -9.21 -32.40
N LEU A 4 39.16 -9.94 -31.28
CA LEU A 4 37.93 -10.31 -30.63
C LEU A 4 37.41 -9.08 -29.88
N VAL A 5 36.34 -8.45 -30.39
CA VAL A 5 35.59 -7.44 -29.65
C VAL A 5 34.70 -8.21 -28.66
N PRO A 6 34.88 -8.05 -27.35
CA PRO A 6 33.97 -8.67 -26.41
C PRO A 6 32.58 -8.08 -26.63
N ALA A 7 31.62 -8.94 -26.91
CA ALA A 7 30.23 -8.54 -26.96
C ALA A 7 29.80 -8.10 -25.55
N LEU A 8 29.53 -6.82 -25.40
CA LEU A 8 28.97 -6.27 -24.15
C LEU A 8 27.50 -6.73 -24.09
N PHE A 9 27.24 -7.77 -23.29
CA PHE A 9 25.88 -8.14 -22.97
C PHE A 9 25.34 -7.11 -21.93
N LEU A 10 24.62 -6.10 -22.39
CA LEU A 10 23.77 -5.29 -21.53
C LEU A 10 22.60 -6.18 -21.10
N THR A 11 22.73 -6.81 -19.94
CA THR A 11 21.57 -7.36 -19.22
C THR A 11 20.74 -6.19 -18.74
N ALA A 12 19.65 -5.89 -19.46
CA ALA A 12 18.63 -5.01 -18.94
C ALA A 12 18.02 -5.71 -17.72
N ILE A 13 18.36 -5.25 -16.50
CA ILE A 13 17.67 -5.65 -15.30
C ILE A 13 16.29 -4.98 -15.39
N ALA A 14 15.28 -5.77 -15.74
CA ALA A 14 13.91 -5.32 -15.64
C ALA A 14 13.63 -5.08 -14.14
N LEU A 15 13.59 -3.82 -13.73
CA LEU A 15 13.05 -3.44 -12.42
C LEU A 15 11.57 -3.76 -12.48
N SER A 16 11.17 -4.93 -11.91
CA SER A 16 9.77 -5.22 -11.68
C SER A 16 9.25 -4.22 -10.66
N SER A 17 8.40 -3.29 -11.09
CA SER A 17 7.65 -2.43 -10.19
C SER A 17 6.75 -3.30 -9.32
N GLN A 18 6.72 -3.05 -8.01
CA GLN A 18 5.78 -3.69 -7.12
C GLN A 18 4.36 -3.37 -7.56
N GLN A 19 3.52 -4.39 -7.67
CA GLN A 19 2.10 -4.23 -7.96
C GLN A 19 1.35 -3.86 -6.69
N THR A 20 0.29 -3.07 -6.84
CA THR A 20 -0.67 -2.83 -5.77
C THR A 20 -1.29 -4.15 -5.35
N GLN A 21 -1.17 -4.50 -4.07
CA GLN A 21 -1.62 -5.77 -3.53
C GLN A 21 -1.72 -5.76 -2.01
N ARG A 22 -2.47 -6.70 -1.49
CA ARG A 22 -2.50 -7.04 -0.07
C ARG A 22 -1.86 -8.41 0.13
N ILE A 23 -0.95 -8.49 1.09
CA ILE A 23 -0.25 -9.74 1.41
C ILE A 23 -0.58 -10.07 2.86
N GLN A 24 -1.44 -11.07 3.07
CA GLN A 24 -1.83 -11.47 4.41
C GLN A 24 -0.62 -12.01 5.17
N GLN A 25 -0.47 -11.59 6.41
CA GLN A 25 0.59 -12.03 7.31
C GLN A 25 0.07 -13.10 8.26
N PHE A 26 -0.96 -12.78 9.03
CA PHE A 26 -1.67 -13.72 9.90
C PHE A 26 -3.02 -13.14 10.32
N GLU A 27 -3.85 -14.02 10.86
CA GLU A 27 -5.13 -13.69 11.46
C GLU A 27 -5.36 -14.60 12.67
N ASN A 28 -5.90 -14.04 13.74
CA ASN A 28 -6.33 -14.77 14.92
C ASN A 28 -7.68 -14.21 15.41
N ASP A 29 -8.08 -14.54 16.63
CA ASP A 29 -9.37 -14.08 17.18
C ASP A 29 -9.43 -12.56 17.43
N ASP A 30 -8.28 -11.90 17.55
CA ASP A 30 -8.17 -10.51 17.98
C ASP A 30 -7.87 -9.56 16.82
N VAL A 31 -7.04 -9.99 15.88
CA VAL A 31 -6.53 -9.12 14.81
C VAL A 31 -6.43 -9.86 13.47
N LYS A 32 -6.52 -9.07 12.41
CA LYS A 32 -6.15 -9.46 11.06
C LYS A 32 -5.01 -8.55 10.61
N VAL A 33 -3.89 -9.16 10.21
CA VAL A 33 -2.68 -8.43 9.85
C VAL A 33 -2.30 -8.71 8.41
N TRP A 34 -2.10 -7.65 7.65
CA TRP A 34 -1.62 -7.76 6.28
C TRP A 34 -0.66 -6.63 5.95
N ARG A 35 0.10 -6.81 4.89
CA ARG A 35 0.94 -5.79 4.31
C ARG A 35 0.28 -5.29 3.03
N SER A 36 0.03 -3.98 2.95
CA SER A 36 -0.47 -3.33 1.75
C SER A 36 0.66 -2.68 0.99
N VAL A 37 0.72 -2.92 -0.29
CA VAL A 37 1.59 -2.21 -1.24
C VAL A 37 0.68 -1.44 -2.19
N VAL A 38 0.88 -0.14 -2.29
CA VAL A 38 0.13 0.71 -3.22
C VAL A 38 1.11 1.37 -4.17
N ALA A 39 1.14 0.87 -5.39
CA ALA A 39 1.99 1.40 -6.45
C ALA A 39 1.45 2.75 -6.96
N PRO A 40 2.33 3.62 -7.51
CA PRO A 40 1.88 4.86 -8.12
C PRO A 40 0.82 4.63 -9.19
N ASN A 41 -0.25 5.42 -9.16
CA ASN A 41 -1.35 5.37 -10.12
C ASN A 41 -2.04 3.99 -10.28
N ALA A 42 -1.91 3.12 -9.29
CA ALA A 42 -2.55 1.80 -9.24
C ALA A 42 -3.27 1.65 -7.89
N PRO A 43 -4.49 2.17 -7.77
CA PRO A 43 -5.19 2.20 -6.48
C PRO A 43 -5.55 0.81 -5.98
N LEU A 44 -5.60 0.66 -4.65
CA LEU A 44 -6.38 -0.40 -4.04
C LEU A 44 -7.85 -0.14 -4.32
N THR A 45 -8.54 -1.17 -4.80
CA THR A 45 -9.95 -1.07 -5.18
C THR A 45 -10.84 -0.68 -4.00
N LEU A 46 -12.03 -0.21 -4.31
CA LEU A 46 -13.01 0.19 -3.30
C LEU A 46 -13.23 -0.92 -2.26
N HIS A 47 -13.09 -0.56 -1.01
CA HIS A 47 -13.23 -1.45 0.13
C HIS A 47 -13.68 -0.67 1.37
N ARG A 48 -13.95 -1.39 2.45
CA ARG A 48 -14.41 -0.83 3.70
C ARG A 48 -13.78 -1.56 4.87
N HIS A 49 -13.48 -0.84 5.94
CA HIS A 49 -13.00 -1.41 7.21
C HIS A 49 -14.10 -1.33 8.28
N GLU A 50 -14.51 -2.47 8.79
CA GLU A 50 -15.55 -2.58 9.82
C GLU A 50 -15.07 -2.21 11.22
N HIS A 51 -13.76 -2.27 11.42
CA HIS A 51 -13.12 -2.02 12.71
C HIS A 51 -11.96 -1.05 12.57
N GLY A 52 -11.54 -0.48 13.69
CA GLY A 52 -10.35 0.37 13.74
C GLY A 52 -9.08 -0.42 13.42
N ARG A 53 -8.07 0.28 12.96
CA ARG A 53 -6.81 -0.33 12.56
C ARG A 53 -5.61 0.55 12.82
N VAL A 54 -4.48 -0.08 13.07
CA VAL A 54 -3.18 0.57 13.15
C VAL A 54 -2.48 0.44 11.81
N ILE A 55 -1.94 1.55 11.32
CA ILE A 55 -1.11 1.62 10.12
C ILE A 55 0.34 1.86 10.54
N ILE A 56 1.25 1.02 10.06
CA ILE A 56 2.69 1.17 10.31
C ILE A 56 3.39 1.22 8.95
N PRO A 57 3.78 2.41 8.46
CA PRO A 57 4.49 2.53 7.20
C PRO A 57 5.88 1.87 7.25
N ILE A 58 6.13 0.98 6.31
CA ILE A 58 7.44 0.37 6.05
C ILE A 58 8.19 1.23 5.03
N ALA A 59 7.48 1.67 4.00
CA ALA A 59 7.91 2.67 3.05
C ALA A 59 6.79 3.70 2.94
N GLY A 60 6.96 4.81 3.62
CA GLY A 60 5.95 5.86 3.75
C GLY A 60 5.75 6.69 2.50
N GLY A 61 4.89 7.67 2.61
CA GLY A 61 4.54 8.60 1.54
C GLY A 61 3.21 9.28 1.79
N THR A 62 2.74 9.98 0.79
CA THR A 62 1.44 10.66 0.83
C THR A 62 0.38 9.78 0.19
N MET A 63 -0.53 9.29 1.00
CA MET A 63 -1.66 8.47 0.58
C MET A 63 -2.93 9.30 0.53
N LYS A 64 -3.64 9.20 -0.58
CA LYS A 64 -4.94 9.81 -0.76
C LYS A 64 -6.02 8.75 -0.60
N ILE A 65 -6.92 8.95 0.32
CA ILE A 65 -8.07 8.08 0.53
C ILE A 65 -9.28 8.74 -0.13
N VAL A 66 -9.81 8.10 -1.15
CA VAL A 66 -10.93 8.61 -1.94
C VAL A 66 -12.18 7.82 -1.61
N THR A 67 -13.15 8.49 -1.01
CA THR A 67 -14.44 7.90 -0.70
C THR A 67 -15.29 7.80 -1.96
N GLU A 68 -16.09 6.75 -2.07
CA GLU A 68 -17.12 6.64 -3.09
C GLU A 68 -18.04 7.87 -3.03
N GLY A 69 -18.19 8.56 -4.16
CA GLY A 69 -18.87 9.87 -4.22
C GLY A 69 -17.92 11.06 -4.37
N GLY A 70 -16.59 10.85 -4.27
CA GLY A 70 -15.57 11.82 -4.67
C GLY A 70 -14.88 12.61 -3.56
N ALA A 71 -15.34 12.51 -2.30
CA ALA A 71 -14.62 13.13 -1.19
C ALA A 71 -13.27 12.45 -0.97
N SER A 72 -12.24 13.21 -0.63
CA SER A 72 -10.92 12.66 -0.40
C SER A 72 -10.23 13.25 0.82
N GLU A 73 -9.41 12.44 1.47
CA GLU A 73 -8.50 12.83 2.55
C GLU A 73 -7.07 12.47 2.16
N THR A 74 -6.13 13.32 2.55
CA THR A 74 -4.71 13.08 2.32
C THR A 74 -4.03 12.78 3.65
N HIS A 75 -3.31 11.66 3.69
CA HIS A 75 -2.54 11.23 4.86
C HIS A 75 -1.05 11.21 4.52
N GLN A 76 -0.26 11.90 5.31
CA GLN A 76 1.20 11.79 5.25
C GLN A 76 1.62 10.70 6.23
N TRP A 77 2.13 9.60 5.71
CA TRP A 77 2.61 8.48 6.51
C TRP A 77 4.12 8.39 6.47
N ASP A 78 4.72 8.65 7.63
CA ASP A 78 6.18 8.63 7.77
C ASP A 78 6.66 7.22 8.13
N THR A 79 7.69 6.76 7.45
CA THR A 79 8.28 5.43 7.67
C THR A 79 8.65 5.24 9.15
N GLY A 80 8.22 4.12 9.72
CA GLY A 80 8.51 3.73 11.11
C GLY A 80 7.56 4.29 12.17
N ASN A 81 6.67 5.22 11.81
CA ASN A 81 5.65 5.71 12.74
C ASN A 81 4.42 4.79 12.74
N ALA A 82 3.53 5.02 13.68
CA ALA A 82 2.26 4.30 13.77
C ALA A 82 1.10 5.27 13.80
N TYR A 83 0.03 4.94 13.10
CA TYR A 83 -1.16 5.77 12.96
C TYR A 83 -2.40 4.95 13.26
N TRP A 84 -3.41 5.59 13.82
CA TRP A 84 -4.71 4.99 14.04
C TRP A 84 -5.72 5.50 13.02
N LEU A 85 -6.42 4.57 12.38
CA LEU A 85 -7.57 4.90 11.54
C LEU A 85 -8.81 4.21 12.10
N PRO A 86 -9.90 4.95 12.33
CA PRO A 86 -11.14 4.38 12.85
C PRO A 86 -11.86 3.52 11.82
N ALA A 87 -12.87 2.77 12.26
CA ALA A 87 -13.77 2.07 11.36
C ALA A 87 -14.43 3.03 10.38
N ASN A 88 -14.69 2.54 9.17
CA ASN A 88 -15.45 3.32 8.19
C ASN A 88 -16.94 3.35 8.57
N PRO A 89 -17.67 4.43 8.25
CA PRO A 89 -19.11 4.44 8.37
C PRO A 89 -19.77 3.32 7.56
N PRO A 90 -20.94 2.82 7.99
CA PRO A 90 -21.70 1.84 7.20
C PRO A 90 -21.94 2.34 5.77
N ASN A 91 -21.85 1.42 4.81
CA ASN A 91 -22.08 1.69 3.38
C ASN A 91 -21.12 2.71 2.73
N GLN A 92 -20.01 3.04 3.38
CA GLN A 92 -19.00 3.92 2.81
C GLN A 92 -17.78 3.13 2.37
N LEU A 93 -17.58 3.03 1.07
CA LEU A 93 -16.38 2.44 0.45
C LEU A 93 -15.35 3.53 0.16
N HIS A 94 -14.08 3.15 0.22
CA HIS A 94 -12.99 4.03 -0.19
C HIS A 94 -11.93 3.27 -0.99
N ALA A 95 -11.14 4.02 -1.74
CA ALA A 95 -9.97 3.53 -2.45
C ALA A 95 -8.72 4.25 -1.91
N ASP A 96 -7.61 3.55 -1.87
CA ASP A 96 -6.31 4.13 -1.50
C ASP A 96 -5.52 4.43 -2.77
N VAL A 97 -5.13 5.69 -2.95
CA VAL A 97 -4.44 6.16 -4.14
C VAL A 97 -3.08 6.73 -3.76
N ASN A 98 -2.04 6.19 -4.37
CA ASN A 98 -0.69 6.74 -4.25
C ASN A 98 -0.45 7.67 -5.45
N ALA A 99 -0.48 8.97 -5.19
CA ALA A 99 -0.23 9.99 -6.21
C ALA A 99 1.27 10.33 -6.38
N GLY A 100 2.15 9.67 -5.61
CA GLY A 100 3.59 9.86 -5.69
C GLY A 100 4.25 9.07 -6.81
N THR A 101 5.57 8.94 -6.74
CA THR A 101 6.39 8.26 -7.76
C THR A 101 7.00 6.96 -7.27
N LYS A 102 6.88 6.66 -5.98
CA LYS A 102 7.40 5.44 -5.35
C LYS A 102 6.28 4.66 -4.69
N PRO A 103 6.35 3.33 -4.64
CA PRO A 103 5.36 2.53 -3.91
C PRO A 103 5.30 2.94 -2.43
N ILE A 104 4.10 2.95 -1.87
CA ILE A 104 3.86 3.07 -0.43
C ILE A 104 3.58 1.67 0.08
N GLU A 105 4.24 1.31 1.18
CA GLU A 105 4.12 0.01 1.79
C GLU A 105 3.86 0.16 3.28
N VAL A 106 2.78 -0.44 3.74
CA VAL A 106 2.35 -0.33 5.13
C VAL A 106 1.97 -1.69 5.71
N MET A 107 2.27 -1.89 6.98
CA MET A 107 1.68 -2.97 7.76
C MET A 107 0.36 -2.47 8.34
N VAL A 108 -0.69 -3.25 8.20
CA VAL A 108 -2.03 -2.95 8.72
C VAL A 108 -2.39 -3.98 9.77
N VAL A 109 -2.74 -3.51 10.96
CA VAL A 109 -3.26 -4.34 12.06
C VAL A 109 -4.70 -3.92 12.30
N GLU A 110 -5.65 -4.70 11.79
CA GLU A 110 -7.08 -4.42 11.96
C GLU A 110 -7.62 -5.23 13.13
N LEU A 111 -8.32 -4.53 14.03
CA LEU A 111 -9.00 -5.19 15.14
C LEU A 111 -10.20 -5.98 14.63
N LYS A 112 -10.48 -7.12 15.24
CA LYS A 112 -11.66 -7.95 14.91
C LYS A 112 -12.81 -7.70 15.87
N ARG A 113 -12.57 -6.94 16.93
CA ARG A 113 -13.56 -6.53 17.93
C ARG A 113 -13.51 -5.02 18.11
N PRO A 114 -14.65 -4.42 18.45
CA PRO A 114 -14.71 -2.97 18.77
C PRO A 114 -13.81 -2.61 19.94
#